data_904577ec22aec4bcd633270d90144b7d
#
_entry.id   904577ec22aec4bcd633270d90144b7d
#
_cell.length_a   1.000
_cell.length_b   1.000
_cell.length_c   1.000
_cell.angle_alpha   90.00
_cell.angle_beta   90.00
_cell.angle_gamma   90.00
#
_symmetry.space_group_name_H-M   'P 1'
#
loop_
_entity.id
_entity.type
_entity.pdbx_description
1 polymer ?
#
loop_
_entity_poly.entity_id
_entity_poly.type
_entity_poly.pdbx_seq_one_letter_code
_entity_poly.pdbx_strand_id
1 'polypeptide(L)'
;MDDWFSTAPVVESDPLEDLTPVPASVPVPEIEWRINARAKRLRLTLKSGRVWVTIPPRTSQATVKKFLKDTEDWLESQWQKQQILKLQHPDALSGQPQLTAQPQSHQSLTFPALDQTWHFDVSASYSRLRAHGNILHVPEGKAVQSIKQWVKQHAEGYLPDRLARLAEQHGFRYSGCTVRHARSRWGSCSRQGKINLNASLIMLAPELVDYVLLHELCHTRQFNHSPLFWAEMLTVCPSYLANRRALKHIELPAWWHA
;
A
#
# COMPACT_ATOMS: atom_id res chain seq x y z
N MET A 1 16.13 -4.57 0.77
CA MET A 1 14.99 -4.43 -0.14
C MET A 1 13.78 -4.81 0.67
N ASP A 2 13.12 -3.78 1.19
CA ASP A 2 11.98 -3.97 2.06
C ASP A 2 10.81 -4.48 1.26
N ASP A 3 10.52 -5.77 1.43
CA ASP A 3 9.45 -6.45 0.71
C ASP A 3 8.17 -6.38 1.54
N TRP A 4 7.51 -5.21 1.53
CA TRP A 4 6.21 -5.00 2.17
C TRP A 4 5.12 -5.93 1.63
N PHE A 5 5.36 -6.53 0.45
CA PHE A 5 4.41 -7.38 -0.28
C PHE A 5 4.96 -8.79 -0.53
N SER A 6 6.07 -9.20 0.11
CA SER A 6 6.59 -10.56 -0.05
C SER A 6 5.65 -11.55 0.61
N THR A 7 4.91 -12.25 -0.21
CA THR A 7 4.15 -13.45 0.15
C THR A 7 5.06 -14.65 0.10
N ALA A 8 5.76 -14.96 1.20
CA ALA A 8 6.12 -16.35 1.46
C ALA A 8 4.89 -17.00 2.11
N PRO A 9 4.47 -18.21 1.70
CA PRO A 9 3.32 -18.88 2.28
C PRO A 9 3.67 -19.34 3.69
N VAL A 10 3.13 -18.66 4.70
CA VAL A 10 2.93 -19.26 6.01
C VAL A 10 1.58 -19.97 5.91
N VAL A 11 1.63 -21.29 5.86
CA VAL A 11 0.45 -22.15 6.01
C VAL A 11 0.04 -22.06 7.47
N GLU A 12 -0.86 -21.15 7.79
CA GLU A 12 -1.68 -21.22 9.00
C GLU A 12 -3.11 -21.52 8.56
N SER A 13 -3.64 -22.61 9.09
CA SER A 13 -5.03 -23.03 8.96
C SER A 13 -5.99 -21.90 9.37
N ASP A 14 -6.78 -21.45 8.41
CA ASP A 14 -7.78 -20.40 8.52
C ASP A 14 -9.05 -20.99 9.18
N PRO A 15 -9.64 -20.38 10.22
CA PRO A 15 -10.87 -20.86 10.87
C PRO A 15 -12.14 -20.42 10.12
N LEU A 16 -12.18 -20.61 8.79
CA LEU A 16 -13.36 -20.34 7.96
C LEU A 16 -13.92 -21.60 7.30
N GLU A 17 -14.03 -22.70 8.08
CA GLU A 17 -14.63 -23.95 7.60
C GLU A 17 -16.17 -23.98 7.65
N ASP A 18 -16.87 -22.86 7.83
CA ASP A 18 -18.33 -22.86 7.88
C ASP A 18 -18.95 -21.79 6.97
N LEU A 19 -18.76 -21.93 5.64
CA LEU A 19 -19.46 -21.11 4.65
C LEU A 19 -20.13 -21.96 3.57
N THR A 20 -21.44 -21.72 3.45
CA THR A 20 -22.41 -22.18 2.45
C THR A 20 -21.86 -22.44 1.04
N PRO A 21 -22.47 -23.35 0.22
CA PRO A 21 -21.92 -23.82 -1.02
C PRO A 21 -21.66 -22.69 -2.03
N VAL A 22 -20.41 -22.60 -2.48
CA VAL A 22 -19.94 -21.68 -3.49
C VAL A 22 -20.61 -22.03 -4.83
N PRO A 23 -21.21 -21.09 -5.58
CA PRO A 23 -21.67 -21.34 -6.94
C PRO A 23 -20.53 -21.72 -7.85
N ALA A 24 -20.84 -22.56 -8.86
CA ALA A 24 -19.90 -23.12 -9.83
C ALA A 24 -18.78 -22.14 -10.25
N SER A 25 -17.56 -22.63 -10.28
CA SER A 25 -16.31 -21.89 -10.48
C SER A 25 -16.40 -20.81 -11.55
N VAL A 26 -16.23 -19.54 -11.15
CA VAL A 26 -16.09 -18.43 -12.09
C VAL A 26 -14.73 -18.59 -12.80
N PRO A 27 -14.70 -18.66 -14.14
CA PRO A 27 -13.46 -18.90 -14.87
C PRO A 27 -12.44 -17.80 -14.58
N VAL A 28 -11.19 -18.22 -14.37
CA VAL A 28 -10.05 -17.30 -14.20
C VAL A 28 -9.87 -16.51 -15.50
N PRO A 29 -9.66 -15.17 -15.45
CA PRO A 29 -9.48 -14.36 -16.63
C PRO A 29 -8.21 -14.73 -17.39
N GLU A 30 -8.17 -14.40 -18.68
CA GLU A 30 -7.01 -14.60 -19.53
C GLU A 30 -5.75 -13.95 -18.94
N ILE A 31 -4.64 -14.68 -18.98
CA ILE A 31 -3.36 -14.25 -18.40
C ILE A 31 -2.63 -13.36 -19.41
N GLU A 32 -2.42 -12.09 -19.07
CA GLU A 32 -1.59 -11.19 -19.85
C GLU A 32 -0.08 -11.47 -19.64
N TRP A 33 0.70 -11.38 -20.70
CA TRP A 33 2.14 -11.62 -20.69
C TRP A 33 2.90 -10.30 -20.74
N ARG A 34 3.84 -10.08 -19.81
CA ARG A 34 4.64 -8.85 -19.75
C ARG A 34 6.12 -9.19 -19.62
N ILE A 35 6.90 -8.94 -20.66
CA ILE A 35 8.36 -9.06 -20.59
C ILE A 35 8.92 -7.81 -19.93
N ASN A 36 9.73 -7.99 -18.89
CA ASN A 36 10.37 -6.88 -18.20
C ASN A 36 11.88 -7.11 -18.12
N ALA A 37 12.65 -6.25 -18.81
CA ALA A 37 14.12 -6.34 -18.87
C ALA A 37 14.82 -6.25 -17.50
N ARG A 38 14.18 -5.68 -16.50
CA ARG A 38 14.70 -5.54 -15.13
C ARG A 38 14.24 -6.66 -14.18
N ALA A 39 13.32 -7.50 -14.62
CA ALA A 39 12.83 -8.60 -13.80
C ALA A 39 13.91 -9.69 -13.67
N LYS A 40 14.12 -10.17 -12.45
CA LYS A 40 15.06 -11.28 -12.15
C LYS A 40 14.36 -12.61 -11.92
N ARG A 41 13.03 -12.62 -11.77
CA ARG A 41 12.21 -13.80 -11.48
C ARG A 41 10.87 -13.70 -12.18
N LEU A 42 10.24 -14.83 -12.47
CA LEU A 42 8.85 -14.91 -12.87
C LEU A 42 7.97 -14.42 -11.71
N ARG A 43 6.94 -13.64 -12.04
CA ARG A 43 5.97 -13.14 -11.04
C ARG A 43 4.57 -13.20 -11.65
N LEU A 44 3.66 -13.91 -10.99
CA LEU A 44 2.23 -13.83 -11.26
C LEU A 44 1.62 -12.73 -10.40
N THR A 45 0.76 -11.91 -10.99
CA THR A 45 0.10 -10.81 -10.30
C THR A 45 -1.38 -10.83 -10.63
N LEU A 46 -2.22 -10.80 -9.59
CA LEU A 46 -3.66 -10.65 -9.67
C LEU A 46 -4.02 -9.31 -9.01
N LYS A 47 -4.55 -8.36 -9.79
CA LYS A 47 -4.97 -7.05 -9.28
C LYS A 47 -6.13 -6.51 -10.10
N SER A 48 -7.15 -5.96 -9.43
CA SER A 48 -8.32 -5.32 -10.05
C SER A 48 -8.99 -6.19 -11.13
N GLY A 49 -9.11 -7.50 -10.87
CA GLY A 49 -9.73 -8.44 -11.80
C GLY A 49 -8.90 -8.80 -13.05
N ARG A 50 -7.63 -8.40 -13.11
CA ARG A 50 -6.69 -8.76 -14.18
C ARG A 50 -5.57 -9.63 -13.66
N VAL A 51 -5.12 -10.57 -14.48
CA VAL A 51 -4.00 -11.45 -14.19
C VAL A 51 -2.90 -11.23 -15.21
N TRP A 52 -1.67 -11.02 -14.75
CA TRP A 52 -0.53 -10.96 -15.66
C TRP A 52 0.71 -11.63 -15.08
N VAL A 53 1.51 -12.18 -15.99
CA VAL A 53 2.81 -12.77 -15.66
C VAL A 53 3.92 -11.84 -16.14
N THR A 54 4.79 -11.43 -15.22
CA THR A 54 6.03 -10.73 -15.55
C THR A 54 7.14 -11.73 -15.79
N ILE A 55 7.73 -11.66 -16.99
CA ILE A 55 8.73 -12.61 -17.48
C ILE A 55 10.10 -11.92 -17.58
N PRO A 56 11.15 -12.46 -16.94
CA PRO A 56 12.51 -12.01 -17.15
C PRO A 56 12.99 -12.27 -18.60
N PRO A 57 13.92 -11.49 -19.13
CA PRO A 57 14.55 -11.76 -20.42
C PRO A 57 15.21 -13.16 -20.41
N ARG A 58 15.20 -13.84 -21.56
CA ARG A 58 15.82 -15.18 -21.75
C ARG A 58 15.20 -16.31 -20.93
N THR A 59 13.99 -16.15 -20.42
CA THR A 59 13.25 -17.24 -19.75
C THR A 59 12.68 -18.19 -20.81
N SER A 60 12.94 -19.50 -20.68
CA SER A 60 12.43 -20.49 -21.63
C SER A 60 10.91 -20.69 -21.47
N GLN A 61 10.23 -21.03 -22.56
CA GLN A 61 8.80 -21.35 -22.53
C GLN A 61 8.47 -22.51 -21.57
N ALA A 62 9.35 -23.50 -21.48
CA ALA A 62 9.20 -24.62 -20.55
C ALA A 62 9.18 -24.15 -19.09
N THR A 63 10.08 -23.21 -18.73
CA THR A 63 10.13 -22.61 -17.37
C THR A 63 8.85 -21.84 -17.06
N VAL A 64 8.32 -21.09 -18.03
CA VAL A 64 7.08 -20.34 -17.85
C VAL A 64 5.88 -21.27 -17.69
N LYS A 65 5.77 -22.31 -18.50
CA LYS A 65 4.70 -23.32 -18.39
C LYS A 65 4.73 -24.03 -17.04
N LYS A 66 5.93 -24.43 -16.57
CA LYS A 66 6.09 -25.04 -15.25
C LYS A 66 5.63 -24.08 -14.15
N PHE A 67 6.10 -22.83 -14.17
CA PHE A 67 5.72 -21.82 -13.20
C PHE A 67 4.20 -21.60 -13.15
N LEU A 68 3.52 -21.53 -14.28
CA LEU A 68 2.06 -21.39 -14.33
C LEU A 68 1.36 -22.59 -13.71
N LYS A 69 1.80 -23.81 -14.04
CA LYS A 69 1.25 -25.02 -13.44
C LYS A 69 1.45 -25.05 -11.92
N ASP A 70 2.64 -24.66 -11.45
CA ASP A 70 2.97 -24.63 -10.01
C ASP A 70 2.19 -23.53 -9.24
N THR A 71 1.59 -22.56 -9.95
CA THR A 71 0.85 -21.43 -9.34
C THR A 71 -0.65 -21.44 -9.66
N GLU A 72 -1.15 -22.47 -10.36
CA GLU A 72 -2.54 -22.57 -10.79
C GLU A 72 -3.51 -22.61 -9.61
N ASP A 73 -3.30 -23.54 -8.67
CA ASP A 73 -4.13 -23.69 -7.46
C ASP A 73 -4.16 -22.40 -6.64
N TRP A 74 -3.00 -21.74 -6.52
CA TRP A 74 -2.92 -20.45 -5.82
C TRP A 74 -3.73 -19.37 -6.55
N LEU A 75 -3.66 -19.31 -7.89
CA LEU A 75 -4.38 -18.33 -8.69
C LEU A 75 -5.90 -18.54 -8.57
N GLU A 76 -6.35 -19.79 -8.69
CA GLU A 76 -7.76 -20.13 -8.53
C GLU A 76 -8.29 -19.76 -7.14
N SER A 77 -7.56 -20.14 -6.09
CA SER A 77 -7.92 -19.80 -4.71
C SER A 77 -8.03 -18.28 -4.50
N GLN A 78 -7.05 -17.49 -4.99
CA GLN A 78 -7.08 -16.04 -4.87
C GLN A 78 -8.20 -15.41 -5.72
N TRP A 79 -8.48 -15.97 -6.89
CA TRP A 79 -9.58 -15.52 -7.75
C TRP A 79 -10.93 -15.74 -7.09
N GLN A 80 -11.16 -16.95 -6.57
CA GLN A 80 -12.40 -17.27 -5.84
C GLN A 80 -12.59 -16.36 -4.62
N LYS A 81 -11.55 -16.14 -3.81
CA LYS A 81 -11.60 -15.19 -2.68
C LYS A 81 -12.02 -13.79 -3.13
N GLN A 82 -11.48 -13.29 -4.23
CA GLN A 82 -11.90 -11.98 -4.77
C GLN A 82 -13.35 -11.97 -5.23
N GLN A 83 -13.86 -13.06 -5.83
CA GLN A 83 -15.26 -13.13 -6.27
C GLN A 83 -16.21 -13.21 -5.07
N ILE A 84 -15.88 -13.97 -4.03
CA ILE A 84 -16.68 -14.06 -2.80
C ILE A 84 -16.76 -12.69 -2.12
N LEU A 85 -15.65 -11.96 -2.00
CA LEU A 85 -15.64 -10.60 -1.48
C LEU A 85 -16.52 -9.65 -2.30
N LYS A 86 -16.54 -9.80 -3.62
CA LYS A 86 -17.43 -9.04 -4.51
C LYS A 86 -18.91 -9.36 -4.29
N LEU A 87 -19.24 -10.63 -4.01
CA LEU A 87 -20.62 -11.07 -3.77
C LEU A 87 -21.11 -10.69 -2.37
N GLN A 88 -20.24 -10.72 -1.37
CA GLN A 88 -20.57 -10.38 0.01
C GLN A 88 -20.71 -8.87 0.26
N HIS A 89 -20.10 -8.05 -0.58
CA HIS A 89 -20.15 -6.58 -0.50
C HIS A 89 -20.48 -5.98 -1.87
N PRO A 90 -21.69 -6.26 -2.45
CA PRO A 90 -22.08 -5.70 -3.74
C PRO A 90 -22.12 -4.16 -3.70
N ASP A 91 -22.48 -3.58 -2.55
CA ASP A 91 -22.52 -2.13 -2.34
C ASP A 91 -21.15 -1.49 -2.11
N ALA A 92 -20.15 -2.24 -1.69
CA ALA A 92 -18.78 -1.73 -1.59
C ALA A 92 -18.17 -1.40 -2.97
N LEU A 93 -18.79 -1.91 -4.06
CA LEU A 93 -18.40 -1.62 -5.44
C LEU A 93 -19.39 -0.74 -6.19
N SER A 94 -20.68 -0.73 -5.77
CA SER A 94 -21.70 0.15 -6.36
C SER A 94 -21.76 1.52 -5.70
N GLY A 95 -21.25 1.64 -4.48
CA GLY A 95 -21.08 2.90 -3.74
C GLY A 95 -19.66 3.48 -3.78
N GLN A 96 -18.71 2.82 -4.46
CA GLN A 96 -17.45 3.51 -4.75
C GLN A 96 -17.76 4.64 -5.73
N PRO A 97 -17.50 5.90 -5.35
CA PRO A 97 -17.42 6.94 -6.36
C PRO A 97 -16.47 6.40 -7.41
N GLN A 98 -16.87 6.41 -8.67
CA GLN A 98 -16.05 5.97 -9.80
C GLN A 98 -14.64 6.48 -9.49
N LEU A 99 -13.69 5.56 -9.31
CA LEU A 99 -12.29 5.88 -9.03
C LEU A 99 -11.74 6.58 -10.29
N THR A 100 -12.18 7.81 -10.48
CA THR A 100 -11.69 8.66 -11.55
C THR A 100 -10.21 8.87 -11.27
N ALA A 101 -9.41 8.74 -12.30
CA ALA A 101 -7.96 8.98 -12.20
C ALA A 101 -7.63 10.47 -11.85
N GLN A 102 -8.65 11.30 -11.67
CA GLN A 102 -8.60 12.71 -11.34
C GLN A 102 -9.43 13.02 -10.09
N PRO A 103 -8.93 13.87 -9.18
CA PRO A 103 -9.73 14.42 -8.09
C PRO A 103 -10.91 15.23 -8.63
N GLN A 104 -12.08 15.09 -8.01
CA GLN A 104 -13.29 15.79 -8.39
C GLN A 104 -13.83 16.64 -7.25
N SER A 105 -14.61 17.67 -7.56
CA SER A 105 -15.40 18.41 -6.58
C SER A 105 -16.29 17.47 -5.80
N HIS A 106 -16.54 17.77 -4.52
CA HIS A 106 -17.28 16.97 -3.55
C HIS A 106 -16.58 15.69 -3.05
N GLN A 107 -15.37 15.36 -3.54
CA GLN A 107 -14.55 14.34 -2.91
C GLN A 107 -13.89 14.89 -1.65
N SER A 108 -13.57 13.99 -0.71
CA SER A 108 -12.84 14.32 0.50
C SER A 108 -11.56 13.51 0.62
N LEU A 109 -10.60 14.06 1.35
CA LEU A 109 -9.37 13.40 1.74
C LEU A 109 -9.22 13.51 3.25
N THR A 110 -9.17 12.38 3.92
CA THR A 110 -9.00 12.32 5.36
C THR A 110 -7.54 12.01 5.72
N PHE A 111 -7.06 12.68 6.75
CA PHE A 111 -5.80 12.43 7.41
C PHE A 111 -6.08 11.97 8.85
N PRO A 112 -6.35 10.67 9.06
CA PRO A 112 -6.72 10.17 10.37
C PRO A 112 -5.65 10.44 11.43
N ALA A 113 -4.36 10.40 11.04
CA ALA A 113 -3.25 10.71 11.93
C ALA A 113 -3.22 12.17 12.44
N LEU A 114 -3.93 13.08 11.75
CA LEU A 114 -4.03 14.49 12.08
C LEU A 114 -5.43 14.90 12.55
N ASP A 115 -6.37 13.96 12.56
CA ASP A 115 -7.81 14.22 12.79
C ASP A 115 -8.36 15.33 11.86
N GLN A 116 -8.02 15.26 10.59
CA GLN A 116 -8.40 16.27 9.59
C GLN A 116 -9.09 15.62 8.39
N THR A 117 -10.17 16.25 7.92
CA THR A 117 -10.85 15.90 6.67
C THR A 117 -10.95 17.14 5.81
N TRP A 118 -10.54 17.03 4.55
CA TRP A 118 -10.49 18.08 3.56
C TRP A 118 -11.43 17.79 2.41
N HIS A 119 -12.24 18.75 2.02
CA HIS A 119 -13.18 18.66 0.90
C HIS A 119 -12.59 19.34 -0.34
N PHE A 120 -12.72 18.73 -1.50
CA PHE A 120 -12.21 19.29 -2.75
C PHE A 120 -13.26 20.17 -3.42
N ASP A 121 -12.85 21.35 -3.81
CA ASP A 121 -13.53 22.25 -4.73
C ASP A 121 -12.61 22.42 -5.95
N VAL A 122 -12.91 21.68 -7.02
CA VAL A 122 -12.09 21.63 -8.25
C VAL A 122 -12.69 22.52 -9.30
N SER A 123 -11.93 23.51 -9.78
CA SER A 123 -12.38 24.44 -10.81
C SER A 123 -11.25 24.91 -11.71
N ALA A 124 -11.59 25.14 -12.99
CA ALA A 124 -10.70 25.77 -13.96
C ALA A 124 -10.38 27.24 -13.62
N SER A 125 -11.21 27.89 -12.80
CA SER A 125 -10.98 29.26 -12.35
C SER A 125 -9.84 29.41 -11.33
N TYR A 126 -9.42 28.31 -10.71
CA TYR A 126 -8.32 28.35 -9.75
C TYR A 126 -6.98 28.22 -10.44
N SER A 127 -6.08 29.18 -10.22
CA SER A 127 -4.71 29.18 -10.76
C SER A 127 -3.74 28.34 -9.92
N ARG A 128 -4.03 28.13 -8.63
CA ARG A 128 -3.20 27.38 -7.68
C ARG A 128 -4.07 26.79 -6.56
N LEU A 129 -3.58 25.72 -5.92
CA LEU A 129 -4.22 25.14 -4.75
C LEU A 129 -4.16 26.13 -3.56
N ARG A 130 -5.31 26.31 -2.90
CA ARG A 130 -5.44 27.08 -1.65
C ARG A 130 -6.34 26.33 -0.69
N ALA A 131 -6.01 26.37 0.58
CA ALA A 131 -6.84 25.87 1.67
C ALA A 131 -7.58 27.04 2.33
N HIS A 132 -8.88 26.89 2.54
CA HIS A 132 -9.70 27.82 3.34
C HIS A 132 -10.64 27.01 4.24
N GLY A 133 -10.47 27.14 5.57
CA GLY A 133 -11.10 26.21 6.51
C GLY A 133 -10.68 24.77 6.20
N ASN A 134 -11.65 23.90 5.95
CA ASN A 134 -11.46 22.50 5.53
C ASN A 134 -11.72 22.26 4.03
N ILE A 135 -11.76 23.32 3.22
CA ILE A 135 -11.97 23.25 1.77
C ILE A 135 -10.63 23.48 1.05
N LEU A 136 -10.33 22.60 0.11
CA LEU A 136 -9.21 22.75 -0.82
C LEU A 136 -9.73 23.21 -2.17
N HIS A 137 -9.45 24.45 -2.53
CA HIS A 137 -9.67 25.00 -3.86
C HIS A 137 -8.55 24.49 -4.77
N VAL A 138 -8.89 23.61 -5.70
CA VAL A 138 -7.94 22.82 -6.49
C VAL A 138 -8.01 23.23 -7.96
N PRO A 139 -6.89 23.60 -8.61
CA PRO A 139 -6.87 23.90 -10.03
C PRO A 139 -7.08 22.63 -10.86
N GLU A 140 -8.12 22.60 -11.69
CA GLU A 140 -8.55 21.41 -12.46
C GLU A 140 -7.42 20.82 -13.32
N GLY A 141 -6.73 21.65 -14.12
CA GLY A 141 -5.67 21.19 -15.03
C GLY A 141 -4.43 20.58 -14.34
N LYS A 142 -4.26 20.77 -13.01
CA LYS A 142 -3.11 20.28 -12.23
C LYS A 142 -3.55 19.65 -10.89
N ALA A 143 -4.78 19.15 -10.81
CA ALA A 143 -5.39 18.72 -9.55
C ALA A 143 -4.54 17.65 -8.84
N VAL A 144 -4.21 16.55 -9.51
CA VAL A 144 -3.40 15.45 -8.94
C VAL A 144 -2.06 15.94 -8.40
N GLN A 145 -1.34 16.71 -9.22
CA GLN A 145 -0.02 17.22 -8.83
C GLN A 145 -0.10 18.16 -7.63
N SER A 146 -1.07 19.07 -7.65
CA SER A 146 -1.26 20.06 -6.58
C SER A 146 -1.64 19.40 -5.27
N ILE A 147 -2.56 18.44 -5.28
CA ILE A 147 -2.96 17.69 -4.07
C ILE A 147 -1.80 16.84 -3.56
N LYS A 148 -1.08 16.12 -4.43
CA LYS A 148 0.12 15.35 -4.02
C LYS A 148 1.16 16.23 -3.32
N GLN A 149 1.46 17.39 -3.89
CA GLN A 149 2.40 18.33 -3.28
C GLN A 149 1.90 18.83 -1.92
N TRP A 150 0.61 19.14 -1.81
CA TRP A 150 -0.01 19.59 -0.60
C TRP A 150 0.00 18.50 0.50
N VAL A 151 -0.34 17.25 0.16
CA VAL A 151 -0.23 16.09 1.06
C VAL A 151 1.21 15.91 1.54
N LYS A 152 2.17 16.03 0.63
CA LYS A 152 3.60 15.92 0.98
C LYS A 152 4.02 16.99 2.00
N GLN A 153 3.59 18.24 1.85
CA GLN A 153 3.89 19.31 2.80
C GLN A 153 3.33 19.01 4.20
N HIS A 154 2.10 18.49 4.31
CA HIS A 154 1.51 18.07 5.57
C HIS A 154 2.27 16.90 6.19
N ALA A 155 2.66 15.91 5.37
CA ALA A 155 3.45 14.79 5.81
C ALA A 155 4.86 15.21 6.28
N GLU A 156 5.48 16.18 5.63
CA GLU A 156 6.77 16.76 6.04
C GLU A 156 6.69 17.50 7.40
N GLY A 157 5.54 18.07 7.72
CA GLY A 157 5.30 18.72 9.02
C GLY A 157 4.99 17.75 10.15
N TYR A 158 4.52 16.53 9.85
CA TYR A 158 4.05 15.60 10.89
C TYR A 158 4.97 14.39 11.08
N LEU A 159 5.34 13.69 9.99
CA LEU A 159 6.01 12.40 10.07
C LEU A 159 7.40 12.44 10.71
N PRO A 160 8.27 13.45 10.43
CA PRO A 160 9.58 13.52 11.06
C PRO A 160 9.50 13.71 12.59
N ASP A 161 8.59 14.54 13.06
CA ASP A 161 8.38 14.79 14.49
C ASP A 161 7.82 13.56 15.20
N ARG A 162 6.90 12.83 14.54
CA ARG A 162 6.37 11.57 15.08
C ARG A 162 7.46 10.51 15.14
N LEU A 163 8.28 10.40 14.09
CA LEU A 163 9.43 9.48 14.05
C LEU A 163 10.43 9.79 15.18
N ALA A 164 10.74 11.07 15.39
CA ALA A 164 11.67 11.49 16.45
C ALA A 164 11.16 11.10 17.84
N ARG A 165 9.88 11.35 18.13
CA ARG A 165 9.26 10.94 19.41
C ARG A 165 9.30 9.43 19.62
N LEU A 166 8.98 8.63 18.61
CA LEU A 166 9.05 7.17 18.72
C LEU A 166 10.50 6.69 18.87
N ALA A 167 11.45 7.33 18.19
CA ALA A 167 12.86 7.00 18.33
C ALA A 167 13.37 7.26 19.74
N GLU A 168 13.02 8.40 20.33
CA GLU A 168 13.33 8.76 21.71
C GLU A 168 12.69 7.77 22.71
N GLN A 169 11.38 7.51 22.55
CA GLN A 169 10.61 6.62 23.43
C GLN A 169 11.21 5.21 23.49
N HIS A 170 11.72 4.68 22.37
CA HIS A 170 12.24 3.31 22.26
C HIS A 170 13.78 3.24 22.15
N GLY A 171 14.47 4.36 22.34
CA GLY A 171 15.94 4.41 22.36
C GLY A 171 16.59 4.10 21.02
N PHE A 172 15.91 4.39 19.89
CA PHE A 172 16.48 4.25 18.56
C PHE A 172 17.32 5.47 18.16
N ARG A 173 18.31 5.23 17.30
CA ARG A 173 19.13 6.29 16.68
C ARG A 173 19.04 6.14 15.17
N TYR A 174 18.83 7.25 14.45
CA TYR A 174 18.83 7.31 13.01
C TYR A 174 19.56 8.57 12.53
N SER A 175 20.06 8.58 11.29
CA SER A 175 20.93 9.66 10.78
C SER A 175 20.14 10.79 10.11
N GLY A 176 18.86 10.57 9.75
CA GLY A 176 18.00 11.58 9.15
C GLY A 176 16.75 10.98 8.57
N CYS A 177 15.75 11.86 8.35
CA CYS A 177 14.46 11.50 7.78
C CYS A 177 14.16 12.35 6.53
N THR A 178 13.56 11.74 5.51
CA THR A 178 13.01 12.45 4.35
C THR A 178 11.64 11.90 4.00
N VAL A 179 10.72 12.80 3.60
CA VAL A 179 9.39 12.43 3.12
C VAL A 179 9.35 12.52 1.61
N ARG A 180 8.83 11.47 0.95
CA ARG A 180 8.80 11.36 -0.52
C ARG A 180 7.48 10.76 -1.00
N HIS A 181 7.16 10.98 -2.26
CA HIS A 181 6.19 10.15 -2.95
C HIS A 181 6.86 8.84 -3.37
N ALA A 182 6.32 7.71 -2.94
CA ALA A 182 6.79 6.39 -3.36
C ALA A 182 5.61 5.56 -3.88
N ARG A 183 5.83 4.76 -4.93
CA ARG A 183 4.76 3.96 -5.56
C ARG A 183 4.52 2.62 -4.89
N SER A 184 5.53 2.02 -4.28
CA SER A 184 5.53 0.61 -3.90
C SER A 184 5.96 0.32 -2.48
N ARG A 185 6.24 1.35 -1.67
CA ARG A 185 6.66 1.15 -0.27
C ARG A 185 6.19 2.26 0.63
N TRP A 186 5.94 1.95 1.88
CA TRP A 186 5.54 2.91 2.91
C TRP A 186 6.73 3.63 3.53
N GLY A 187 7.88 2.93 3.62
CA GLY A 187 9.11 3.47 4.11
C GLY A 187 10.34 2.72 3.59
N SER A 188 11.53 3.15 3.97
CA SER A 188 12.78 2.43 3.82
C SER A 188 13.85 3.01 4.73
N CYS A 189 14.70 2.15 5.27
CA CYS A 189 15.89 2.54 6.03
C CYS A 189 17.16 2.12 5.28
N SER A 190 18.15 3.03 5.16
CA SER A 190 19.45 2.69 4.59
C SER A 190 20.37 2.11 5.66
N ARG A 191 21.46 1.46 5.23
CA ARG A 191 22.50 0.95 6.17
C ARG A 191 23.15 2.05 7.01
N GLN A 192 23.11 3.30 6.56
CA GLN A 192 23.59 4.46 7.29
C GLN A 192 22.54 5.04 8.25
N GLY A 193 21.39 4.37 8.43
CA GLY A 193 20.33 4.82 9.31
C GLY A 193 19.49 5.99 8.74
N LYS A 194 19.58 6.27 7.43
CA LYS A 194 18.72 7.29 6.81
C LYS A 194 17.36 6.70 6.44
N ILE A 195 16.31 7.27 7.00
CA ILE A 195 14.92 6.82 6.83
C ILE A 195 14.21 7.67 5.75
N ASN A 196 13.53 7.01 4.82
CA ASN A 196 12.63 7.67 3.87
C ASN A 196 11.22 7.19 4.15
N LEU A 197 10.28 8.12 4.26
CA LEU A 197 8.87 7.87 4.54
C LEU A 197 8.02 8.27 3.34
N ASN A 198 6.96 7.50 3.08
CA ASN A 198 5.99 7.85 2.06
C ASN A 198 5.03 8.93 2.59
N ALA A 199 4.82 9.98 1.82
CA ALA A 199 3.89 11.05 2.17
C ALA A 199 2.44 10.54 2.39
N SER A 200 2.05 9.45 1.73
CA SER A 200 0.72 8.86 1.93
C SER A 200 0.47 8.27 3.32
N LEU A 201 1.50 8.13 4.14
CA LEU A 201 1.34 7.65 5.52
C LEU A 201 0.35 8.48 6.33
N ILE A 202 0.25 9.79 6.10
CA ILE A 202 -0.72 10.64 6.84
C ILE A 202 -2.19 10.31 6.52
N MET A 203 -2.46 9.55 5.45
CA MET A 203 -3.79 9.06 5.10
C MET A 203 -4.16 7.77 5.85
N LEU A 204 -3.24 7.22 6.65
CA LEU A 204 -3.45 6.00 7.43
C LEU A 204 -3.92 6.33 8.84
N ALA A 205 -4.53 5.35 9.49
CA ALA A 205 -4.82 5.41 10.92
C ALA A 205 -3.51 5.56 11.72
N PRO A 206 -3.53 6.29 12.87
CA PRO A 206 -2.33 6.56 13.67
C PRO A 206 -1.51 5.32 14.01
N GLU A 207 -2.18 4.20 14.32
CA GLU A 207 -1.54 2.93 14.68
C GLU A 207 -0.75 2.32 13.51
N LEU A 208 -1.23 2.51 12.29
CA LEU A 208 -0.54 2.06 11.08
C LEU A 208 0.63 2.96 10.73
N VAL A 209 0.50 4.27 10.97
CA VAL A 209 1.63 5.20 10.86
C VAL A 209 2.73 4.78 11.82
N ASP A 210 2.41 4.65 13.11
CA ASP A 210 3.38 4.27 14.14
C ASP A 210 4.03 2.92 13.83
N TYR A 211 3.26 1.94 13.38
CA TYR A 211 3.80 0.64 12.95
C TYR A 211 4.86 0.79 11.86
N VAL A 212 4.61 1.61 10.83
CA VAL A 212 5.59 1.83 9.76
C VAL A 212 6.82 2.56 10.28
N LEU A 213 6.65 3.60 11.09
CA LEU A 213 7.75 4.36 11.66
C LEU A 213 8.64 3.47 12.54
N LEU A 214 8.05 2.65 13.42
CA LEU A 214 8.77 1.69 14.26
C LEU A 214 9.47 0.61 13.42
N HIS A 215 8.84 0.13 12.34
CA HIS A 215 9.46 -0.80 11.41
C HIS A 215 10.75 -0.24 10.79
N GLU A 216 10.71 1.00 10.32
CA GLU A 216 11.92 1.67 9.78
C GLU A 216 12.97 1.93 10.86
N LEU A 217 12.55 2.25 12.09
CA LEU A 217 13.47 2.40 13.22
C LEU A 217 14.14 1.07 13.59
N CYS A 218 13.41 -0.05 13.61
CA CYS A 218 14.00 -1.38 13.83
C CYS A 218 15.07 -1.71 12.79
N HIS A 219 14.92 -1.24 11.55
CA HIS A 219 15.95 -1.41 10.51
C HIS A 219 17.24 -0.65 10.78
N THR A 220 17.29 0.29 11.71
CA THR A 220 18.54 0.93 12.13
C THR A 220 19.45 -0.02 12.93
N ARG A 221 18.87 -1.10 13.49
CA ARG A 221 19.58 -2.14 14.26
C ARG A 221 19.61 -3.48 13.52
N GLN A 222 18.51 -3.85 12.86
CA GLN A 222 18.30 -5.13 12.18
C GLN A 222 17.97 -4.91 10.70
N PHE A 223 18.98 -5.01 9.82
CA PHE A 223 18.84 -4.66 8.39
C PHE A 223 17.98 -5.63 7.56
N ASN A 224 17.66 -6.80 8.08
CA ASN A 224 16.83 -7.80 7.42
C ASN A 224 15.69 -8.23 8.34
N HIS A 225 14.65 -8.81 7.77
CA HIS A 225 13.49 -9.32 8.51
C HIS A 225 13.78 -10.71 9.14
N SER A 226 14.91 -10.84 9.84
CA SER A 226 15.27 -12.04 10.60
C SER A 226 14.35 -12.23 11.82
N PRO A 227 14.43 -13.40 12.52
CA PRO A 227 13.73 -13.58 13.78
C PRO A 227 14.06 -12.49 14.82
N LEU A 228 15.30 -11.98 14.83
CA LEU A 228 15.71 -10.88 15.72
C LEU A 228 14.99 -9.57 15.40
N PHE A 229 14.78 -9.27 14.12
CA PHE A 229 13.98 -8.10 13.71
C PHE A 229 12.55 -8.20 14.25
N TRP A 230 11.89 -9.36 14.06
CA TRP A 230 10.51 -9.53 14.52
C TRP A 230 10.39 -9.59 16.04
N ALA A 231 11.39 -10.08 16.74
CA ALA A 231 11.46 -10.01 18.21
C ALA A 231 11.55 -8.55 18.68
N GLU A 232 12.39 -7.72 18.04
CA GLU A 232 12.46 -6.29 18.33
C GLU A 232 11.17 -5.57 18.00
N MET A 233 10.56 -5.86 16.83
CA MET A 233 9.23 -5.34 16.47
C MET A 233 8.16 -5.69 17.50
N LEU A 234 8.14 -6.92 18.01
CA LEU A 234 7.18 -7.33 19.04
C LEU A 234 7.32 -6.51 20.32
N THR A 235 8.56 -6.18 20.69
CA THR A 235 8.86 -5.40 21.90
C THR A 235 8.35 -3.95 21.77
N VAL A 236 8.53 -3.30 20.61
CA VAL A 236 8.16 -1.89 20.42
C VAL A 236 6.74 -1.69 19.87
N CYS A 237 6.18 -2.71 19.24
CA CYS A 237 4.83 -2.70 18.67
C CYS A 237 4.17 -4.08 18.85
N PRO A 238 3.60 -4.39 20.02
CA PRO A 238 2.97 -5.69 20.27
C PRO A 238 1.88 -6.09 19.26
N SER A 239 1.17 -5.11 18.71
CA SER A 239 0.13 -5.28 17.68
C SER A 239 0.68 -5.39 16.24
N TYR A 240 2.01 -5.55 16.04
CA TYR A 240 2.63 -5.47 14.71
C TYR A 240 2.04 -6.45 13.69
N LEU A 241 1.61 -7.65 14.11
CA LEU A 241 0.99 -8.63 13.21
C LEU A 241 -0.36 -8.15 12.67
N ALA A 242 -1.21 -7.58 13.54
CA ALA A 242 -2.50 -7.00 13.15
C ALA A 242 -2.27 -5.79 12.21
N ASN A 243 -1.38 -4.89 12.58
CA ASN A 243 -1.06 -3.70 11.78
C ASN A 243 -0.47 -4.08 10.41
N ARG A 244 0.39 -5.10 10.36
CA ARG A 244 0.94 -5.64 9.10
C ARG A 244 -0.15 -6.22 8.20
N ARG A 245 -1.13 -6.94 8.77
CA ARG A 245 -2.29 -7.45 8.02
C ARG A 245 -3.15 -6.30 7.51
N ALA A 246 -3.52 -5.36 8.35
CA ALA A 246 -4.33 -4.20 7.99
C ALA A 246 -3.67 -3.38 6.86
N LEU A 247 -2.36 -3.14 6.94
CA LEU A 247 -1.62 -2.36 5.94
C LEU A 247 -1.63 -2.99 4.54
N LYS A 248 -1.79 -4.32 4.42
CA LYS A 248 -1.91 -5.01 3.12
C LYS A 248 -3.23 -4.72 2.40
N HIS A 249 -4.26 -4.34 3.13
CA HIS A 249 -5.61 -4.08 2.61
C HIS A 249 -5.90 -2.58 2.44
N ILE A 250 -4.90 -1.72 2.69
CA ILE A 250 -5.06 -0.28 2.49
C ILE A 250 -5.13 0.04 1.00
N GLU A 251 -6.20 0.71 0.63
CA GLU A 251 -6.39 1.29 -0.69
C GLU A 251 -6.25 2.80 -0.60
N LEU A 252 -5.29 3.36 -1.34
CA LEU A 252 -5.14 4.79 -1.52
C LEU A 252 -6.00 5.24 -2.71
N PRO A 253 -6.41 6.53 -2.77
CA PRO A 253 -7.14 7.06 -3.91
C PRO A 253 -6.47 6.70 -5.24
N ALA A 254 -7.25 6.33 -6.27
CA ALA A 254 -6.72 5.86 -7.55
C ALA A 254 -5.74 6.86 -8.19
N TRP A 255 -6.03 8.17 -8.07
CA TRP A 255 -5.19 9.25 -8.56
C TRP A 255 -3.85 9.36 -7.81
N TRP A 256 -3.71 8.76 -6.61
CA TRP A 256 -2.43 8.78 -5.88
C TRP A 256 -1.31 8.05 -6.62
N HIS A 257 -1.64 7.01 -7.37
CA HIS A 257 -0.68 6.19 -8.13
C HIS A 257 -0.60 6.56 -9.61
N ALA A 258 -1.41 7.53 -10.05
CA ALA A 258 -1.44 8.06 -11.41
C ALA A 258 -0.14 8.82 -11.78
#